data_be1efb6207d869ebfafb13d8bb2fcf73
#
_entry.id   be1efb6207d869ebfafb13d8bb2fcf73
#
_cell.length_a   1.000
_cell.length_b   1.000
_cell.length_c   1.000
_cell.angle_alpha   90.00
_cell.angle_beta   90.00
_cell.angle_gamma   90.00
#
_symmetry.space_group_name_H-M   'P 1'
#
loop_
_entity.id
_entity.type
_entity.pdbx_description
1 polymer ?
#
loop_
_entity_poly.entity_id
_entity_poly.type
_entity_poly.pdbx_seq_one_letter_code
_entity_poly.pdbx_strand_id
1 'polypeptide(L)'
;MKVLVAVDKSEESQKALKYACHLLENFDAKVDAVYVKPDESDIGAETLYAPFAGQEQITAWIEKEAVAVAEGVLSSCEVCESGKVPCWPRILTGDPADEILHLADTQQYDMIVLGAQEHSALKGFILGAVHAKILHHARQPVLIVRNFRPIHRILIAYRGSECDQDALGFIGLMVQKRKPEITILHVQESGRGENEASAETCLINAKKKLIEFEHAPDTKMTTGDFTDEILKEVATGRYDLVVLGAYGHKRPKYFSLISDEALNIARLTTRPVLVFRDAAN
;
A
#
# COMPACT_ATOMS: atom_id res chain seq x y z
N MET A 1 16.13 5.32 -0.07
CA MET A 1 14.79 4.80 0.30
C MET A 1 14.82 3.28 0.29
N LYS A 2 14.28 2.61 1.31
CA LYS A 2 14.23 1.16 1.43
C LYS A 2 12.79 0.67 1.41
N VAL A 3 12.44 -0.16 0.44
CA VAL A 3 11.06 -0.58 0.20
C VAL A 3 10.93 -2.09 0.34
N LEU A 4 9.95 -2.54 1.12
CA LEU A 4 9.55 -3.92 1.25
C LEU A 4 8.40 -4.21 0.31
N VAL A 5 8.55 -5.19 -0.58
CA VAL A 5 7.46 -5.71 -1.41
C VAL A 5 7.14 -7.13 -0.96
N ALA A 6 5.96 -7.34 -0.40
CA ALA A 6 5.51 -8.68 -0.06
C ALA A 6 5.14 -9.45 -1.34
N VAL A 7 5.73 -10.63 -1.50
CA VAL A 7 5.57 -11.46 -2.69
C VAL A 7 5.09 -12.87 -2.34
N ASP A 8 4.30 -13.44 -3.24
CA ASP A 8 3.85 -14.83 -3.23
C ASP A 8 3.81 -15.37 -4.66
N LYS A 9 3.17 -16.51 -4.89
CA LYS A 9 3.04 -17.12 -6.22
C LYS A 9 2.06 -16.41 -7.15
N SER A 10 1.34 -15.39 -6.68
CA SER A 10 0.30 -14.73 -7.44
C SER A 10 0.85 -13.77 -8.49
N GLU A 11 0.06 -13.52 -9.54
CA GLU A 11 0.36 -12.46 -10.51
C GLU A 11 0.29 -11.06 -9.86
N GLU A 12 -0.48 -10.92 -8.80
CA GLU A 12 -0.65 -9.68 -8.04
C GLU A 12 0.66 -9.25 -7.39
N SER A 13 1.45 -10.19 -6.88
CA SER A 13 2.80 -9.95 -6.38
C SER A 13 3.73 -9.39 -7.45
N GLN A 14 3.67 -9.95 -8.66
CA GLN A 14 4.47 -9.47 -9.79
C GLN A 14 4.04 -8.06 -10.20
N LYS A 15 2.73 -7.80 -10.24
CA LYS A 15 2.19 -6.45 -10.51
C LYS A 15 2.61 -5.45 -9.45
N ALA A 16 2.62 -5.86 -8.18
CA ALA A 16 3.05 -5.03 -7.06
C ALA A 16 4.53 -4.67 -7.16
N LEU A 17 5.40 -5.63 -7.46
CA LEU A 17 6.83 -5.39 -7.65
C LEU A 17 7.07 -4.46 -8.85
N LYS A 18 6.44 -4.72 -9.99
CA LYS A 18 6.55 -3.85 -11.18
C LYS A 18 6.12 -2.42 -10.89
N TYR A 19 5.01 -2.26 -10.15
CA TYR A 19 4.50 -0.94 -9.79
C TYR A 19 5.46 -0.22 -8.83
N ALA A 20 5.97 -0.91 -7.80
CA ALA A 20 6.95 -0.36 -6.88
C ALA A 20 8.22 0.09 -7.61
N CYS A 21 8.78 -0.76 -8.46
CA CYS A 21 9.97 -0.42 -9.25
C CYS A 21 9.71 0.74 -10.22
N HIS A 22 8.53 0.76 -10.86
CA HIS A 22 8.14 1.90 -11.70
C HIS A 22 8.05 3.20 -10.88
N LEU A 23 7.43 3.17 -9.70
CA LEU A 23 7.34 4.33 -8.82
C LEU A 23 8.74 4.85 -8.42
N LEU A 24 9.69 3.94 -8.20
CA LEU A 24 11.01 4.20 -7.65
C LEU A 24 12.12 4.43 -8.68
N GLU A 25 11.89 4.21 -9.99
CA GLU A 25 12.95 4.22 -11.02
C GLU A 25 13.75 5.54 -11.11
N ASN A 26 13.22 6.64 -10.58
CA ASN A 26 13.89 7.94 -10.54
C ASN A 26 14.41 8.30 -9.14
N PHE A 27 14.40 7.33 -8.22
CA PHE A 27 14.80 7.49 -6.83
C PHE A 27 16.02 6.64 -6.51
N ASP A 28 16.87 7.12 -5.59
CA ASP A 28 17.86 6.24 -4.95
C ASP A 28 17.13 5.34 -3.94
N ALA A 29 16.69 4.19 -4.43
CA ALA A 29 15.88 3.25 -3.70
C ALA A 29 16.42 1.83 -3.80
N LYS A 30 16.12 1.03 -2.78
CA LYS A 30 16.40 -0.40 -2.68
C LYS A 30 15.10 -1.14 -2.40
N VAL A 31 14.89 -2.25 -3.08
CA VAL A 31 13.70 -3.08 -2.92
C VAL A 31 14.08 -4.46 -2.39
N ASP A 32 13.46 -4.87 -1.31
CA ASP A 32 13.51 -6.26 -0.84
C ASP A 32 12.17 -6.93 -1.20
N ALA A 33 12.23 -7.97 -2.04
CA ALA A 33 11.08 -8.83 -2.36
C ALA A 33 11.00 -9.92 -1.28
N VAL A 34 10.02 -9.80 -0.39
CA VAL A 34 9.90 -10.61 0.83
C VAL A 34 8.84 -11.68 0.64
N TYR A 35 9.25 -12.93 0.66
CA TYR A 35 8.38 -14.10 0.71
C TYR A 35 8.38 -14.66 2.13
N VAL A 36 7.20 -14.88 2.70
CA VAL A 36 7.06 -15.55 4.01
C VAL A 36 6.53 -16.95 3.78
N LYS A 37 7.38 -17.95 4.03
CA LYS A 37 7.00 -19.35 3.97
C LYS A 37 6.28 -19.74 5.28
N PRO A 38 5.30 -20.66 5.23
CA PRO A 38 4.67 -21.17 6.46
C PRO A 38 5.69 -21.86 7.35
N ASP A 39 5.44 -21.86 8.65
CA ASP A 39 6.19 -22.69 9.58
C ASP A 39 5.86 -24.18 9.36
N GLU A 40 6.80 -25.06 9.62
CA GLU A 40 6.62 -26.51 9.49
C GLU A 40 5.46 -27.03 10.37
N SER A 41 5.22 -26.38 11.50
CA SER A 41 4.09 -26.67 12.40
C SER A 41 2.72 -26.33 11.83
N ASP A 42 2.66 -25.37 10.89
CA ASP A 42 1.41 -24.93 10.24
C ASP A 42 1.06 -25.78 9.01
N ILE A 43 2.02 -26.56 8.52
CA ILE A 43 1.79 -27.55 7.48
C ILE A 43 1.24 -28.81 8.15
N GLY A 44 -0.04 -28.72 8.54
CA GLY A 44 -0.73 -29.83 9.20
C GLY A 44 -0.67 -31.11 8.40
N ALA A 45 -0.86 -32.26 9.06
CA ALA A 45 -0.88 -33.62 8.52
C ALA A 45 -1.89 -33.85 7.37
N GLU A 46 -2.62 -32.82 6.97
CA GLU A 46 -3.59 -32.81 5.86
C GLU A 46 -2.98 -32.50 4.48
N THR A 47 -1.67 -32.17 4.40
CA THR A 47 -1.06 -32.01 3.09
C THR A 47 -0.94 -33.40 2.48
N LEU A 48 -1.76 -33.67 1.49
CA LEU A 48 -1.97 -34.95 0.77
C LEU A 48 -0.68 -35.65 0.23
N TYR A 49 0.47 -35.06 0.42
CA TYR A 49 1.79 -35.54 0.00
C TYR A 49 2.69 -35.97 1.18
N ALA A 50 2.27 -35.77 2.41
CA ALA A 50 3.10 -35.97 3.60
C ALA A 50 3.18 -37.42 4.17
N PRO A 51 2.31 -38.39 3.83
CA PRO A 51 2.41 -39.70 4.50
C PRO A 51 3.68 -40.49 4.15
N PHE A 52 4.46 -40.08 3.15
CA PHE A 52 5.62 -40.84 2.68
C PHE A 52 6.93 -40.04 2.61
N ALA A 53 6.91 -38.74 2.90
CA ALA A 53 8.13 -37.92 2.93
C ALA A 53 8.59 -37.69 4.37
N GLY A 54 9.87 -37.93 4.65
CA GLY A 54 10.47 -37.56 5.92
C GLY A 54 10.49 -36.05 6.11
N GLN A 55 10.48 -35.59 7.36
CA GLN A 55 10.42 -34.16 7.71
C GLN A 55 11.51 -33.32 6.99
N GLU A 56 12.74 -33.87 6.89
CA GLU A 56 13.85 -33.21 6.17
C GLU A 56 13.56 -33.00 4.67
N GLN A 57 12.79 -33.89 4.03
CA GLN A 57 12.42 -33.76 2.62
C GLN A 57 11.36 -32.68 2.42
N ILE A 58 10.43 -32.55 3.37
CA ILE A 58 9.40 -31.52 3.36
C ILE A 58 10.04 -30.16 3.55
N THR A 59 10.93 -30.00 4.53
CA THR A 59 11.67 -28.76 4.78
C THR A 59 12.47 -28.34 3.55
N ALA A 60 13.25 -29.25 2.96
CA ALA A 60 14.04 -28.98 1.76
C ALA A 60 13.17 -28.57 0.56
N TRP A 61 11.98 -29.18 0.41
CA TRP A 61 11.04 -28.80 -0.63
C TRP A 61 10.47 -27.40 -0.42
N ILE A 62 10.07 -27.06 0.81
CA ILE A 62 9.55 -25.73 1.17
C ILE A 62 10.61 -24.64 0.92
N GLU A 63 11.86 -24.90 1.29
CA GLU A 63 12.95 -23.95 1.06
C GLU A 63 13.21 -23.73 -0.43
N LYS A 64 13.29 -24.81 -1.20
CA LYS A 64 13.45 -24.75 -2.64
C LYS A 64 12.32 -23.99 -3.32
N GLU A 65 11.09 -24.24 -2.90
CA GLU A 65 9.90 -23.57 -3.40
C GLU A 65 9.93 -22.05 -3.05
N ALA A 66 10.32 -21.71 -1.83
CA ALA A 66 10.41 -20.32 -1.39
C ALA A 66 11.42 -19.52 -2.21
N VAL A 67 12.59 -20.11 -2.47
CA VAL A 67 13.62 -19.51 -3.34
C VAL A 67 13.08 -19.33 -4.77
N ALA A 68 12.45 -20.36 -5.33
CA ALA A 68 11.90 -20.31 -6.68
C ALA A 68 10.81 -19.23 -6.83
N VAL A 69 9.97 -19.02 -5.81
CA VAL A 69 8.96 -17.96 -5.80
C VAL A 69 9.63 -16.59 -5.79
N ALA A 70 10.56 -16.36 -4.86
CA ALA A 70 11.22 -15.06 -4.72
C ALA A 70 12.03 -14.68 -5.97
N GLU A 71 12.80 -15.62 -6.54
CA GLU A 71 13.57 -15.40 -7.77
C GLU A 71 12.66 -15.25 -9.00
N GLY A 72 11.59 -16.04 -9.10
CA GLY A 72 10.63 -15.97 -10.19
C GLY A 72 9.90 -14.63 -10.25
N VAL A 73 9.56 -14.04 -9.11
CA VAL A 73 8.95 -12.71 -9.07
C VAL A 73 9.95 -11.63 -9.47
N LEU A 74 11.21 -11.71 -9.03
CA LEU A 74 12.25 -10.75 -9.42
C LEU A 74 12.55 -10.79 -10.92
N SER A 75 12.70 -11.99 -11.49
CA SER A 75 12.95 -12.16 -12.93
C SER A 75 11.76 -11.76 -13.82
N SER A 76 10.56 -11.63 -13.26
CA SER A 76 9.41 -11.08 -13.97
C SER A 76 9.42 -9.56 -14.11
N CYS A 77 10.34 -8.85 -13.44
CA CYS A 77 10.40 -7.40 -13.38
C CYS A 77 11.61 -6.86 -14.17
N GLU A 78 11.37 -6.36 -15.39
CA GLU A 78 12.41 -5.78 -16.27
C GLU A 78 13.23 -4.65 -15.61
N VAL A 79 12.61 -3.88 -14.70
CA VAL A 79 13.30 -2.80 -13.97
C VAL A 79 14.29 -3.37 -12.96
N CYS A 80 13.95 -4.48 -12.29
CA CYS A 80 14.86 -5.20 -11.40
C CYS A 80 15.99 -5.86 -12.20
N GLU A 81 15.66 -6.55 -13.30
CA GLU A 81 16.65 -7.19 -14.17
C GLU A 81 17.64 -6.20 -14.80
N SER A 82 17.15 -5.02 -15.20
CA SER A 82 18.02 -3.96 -15.76
C SER A 82 18.92 -3.29 -14.71
N GLY A 83 18.74 -3.59 -13.42
CA GLY A 83 19.49 -2.98 -12.33
C GLY A 83 19.18 -1.50 -12.08
N LYS A 84 18.14 -0.92 -12.71
CA LYS A 84 17.71 0.45 -12.48
C LYS A 84 17.25 0.68 -11.04
N VAL A 85 16.56 -0.31 -10.48
CA VAL A 85 16.23 -0.38 -9.06
C VAL A 85 16.81 -1.67 -8.51
N PRO A 86 17.78 -1.61 -7.58
CA PRO A 86 18.34 -2.80 -6.96
C PRO A 86 17.28 -3.57 -6.16
N CYS A 87 17.09 -4.85 -6.50
CA CYS A 87 16.08 -5.72 -5.90
C CYS A 87 16.74 -7.00 -5.37
N TRP A 88 16.38 -7.40 -4.16
CA TRP A 88 16.89 -8.63 -3.52
C TRP A 88 15.76 -9.51 -3.01
N PRO A 89 15.88 -10.84 -3.14
CA PRO A 89 14.94 -11.76 -2.53
C PRO A 89 15.24 -11.88 -1.02
N ARG A 90 14.18 -11.96 -0.22
CA ARG A 90 14.25 -12.31 1.21
C ARG A 90 13.20 -13.36 1.52
N ILE A 91 13.60 -14.36 2.29
CA ILE A 91 12.72 -15.45 2.72
C ILE A 91 12.65 -15.40 4.24
N LEU A 92 11.43 -15.36 4.77
CA LEU A 92 11.10 -15.43 6.18
C LEU A 92 10.26 -16.67 6.44
N THR A 93 10.08 -17.03 7.73
CA THR A 93 9.26 -18.16 8.16
C THR A 93 8.31 -17.71 9.26
N GLY A 94 7.01 -18.00 9.15
CA GLY A 94 6.01 -17.67 10.16
C GLY A 94 4.72 -17.10 9.60
N ASP A 95 3.96 -16.35 10.42
CA ASP A 95 2.77 -15.61 9.96
C ASP A 95 3.16 -14.46 9.05
N PRO A 96 2.63 -14.40 7.82
CA PRO A 96 3.04 -13.39 6.84
C PRO A 96 2.89 -11.96 7.33
N ALA A 97 1.82 -11.64 8.04
CA ALA A 97 1.60 -10.27 8.48
C ALA A 97 2.55 -9.88 9.62
N ASP A 98 2.77 -10.79 10.57
CA ASP A 98 3.67 -10.53 11.70
C ASP A 98 5.12 -10.40 11.26
N GLU A 99 5.59 -11.29 10.39
CA GLU A 99 6.95 -11.27 9.88
C GLU A 99 7.24 -10.03 9.01
N ILE A 100 6.29 -9.62 8.15
CA ILE A 100 6.40 -8.41 7.35
C ILE A 100 6.47 -7.17 8.24
N LEU A 101 5.58 -7.05 9.24
CA LEU A 101 5.56 -5.92 10.17
C LEU A 101 6.83 -5.87 11.01
N HIS A 102 7.25 -7.01 11.55
CA HIS A 102 8.49 -7.11 12.33
C HIS A 102 9.73 -6.71 11.51
N LEU A 103 9.83 -7.22 10.29
CA LEU A 103 10.94 -6.88 9.38
C LEU A 103 10.92 -5.39 9.03
N ALA A 104 9.72 -4.84 8.72
CA ALA A 104 9.56 -3.44 8.34
C ALA A 104 10.01 -2.50 9.46
N ASP A 105 9.65 -2.82 10.71
CA ASP A 105 10.02 -2.02 11.88
C ASP A 105 11.50 -2.16 12.24
N THR A 106 12.02 -3.40 12.33
CA THR A 106 13.39 -3.66 12.79
C THR A 106 14.45 -3.21 11.80
N GLN A 107 14.16 -3.26 10.51
CA GLN A 107 15.09 -2.85 9.46
C GLN A 107 14.77 -1.48 8.85
N GLN A 108 13.83 -0.73 9.46
CA GLN A 108 13.50 0.66 9.10
C GLN A 108 13.21 0.82 7.60
N TYR A 109 12.22 0.08 7.11
CA TYR A 109 11.72 0.32 5.76
C TYR A 109 10.90 1.60 5.70
N ASP A 110 10.99 2.29 4.58
CA ASP A 110 10.28 3.54 4.32
C ASP A 110 8.87 3.31 3.76
N MET A 111 8.59 2.12 3.21
CA MET A 111 7.29 1.76 2.64
C MET A 111 7.13 0.25 2.55
N ILE A 112 5.90 -0.23 2.73
CA ILE A 112 5.48 -1.61 2.46
C ILE A 112 4.58 -1.62 1.23
N VAL A 113 4.80 -2.58 0.31
CA VAL A 113 4.00 -2.76 -0.91
C VAL A 113 3.38 -4.15 -0.92
N LEU A 114 2.08 -4.21 -1.17
CA LEU A 114 1.28 -5.43 -1.19
C LEU A 114 0.55 -5.55 -2.52
N GLY A 115 0.55 -6.76 -3.11
CA GLY A 115 -0.33 -7.10 -4.21
C GLY A 115 -1.71 -7.50 -3.69
N ALA A 116 -2.79 -7.02 -4.30
CA ALA A 116 -4.14 -7.37 -3.88
C ALA A 116 -4.95 -7.94 -5.03
N GLN A 117 -5.59 -9.10 -4.78
CA GLN A 117 -6.35 -9.85 -5.77
C GLN A 117 -7.68 -9.18 -6.12
N GLU A 118 -8.05 -9.23 -7.39
CA GLU A 118 -9.34 -8.81 -7.90
C GLU A 118 -10.28 -10.02 -7.95
N HIS A 119 -11.32 -10.06 -7.10
CA HIS A 119 -12.35 -11.09 -7.17
C HIS A 119 -13.50 -10.63 -8.06
N SER A 120 -13.68 -11.27 -9.20
CA SER A 120 -14.68 -10.95 -10.22
C SER A 120 -16.14 -11.24 -9.82
N ALA A 121 -16.37 -11.97 -8.73
CA ALA A 121 -17.72 -12.46 -8.38
C ALA A 121 -18.50 -11.58 -7.38
N LEU A 122 -17.86 -10.65 -6.69
CA LEU A 122 -18.46 -9.75 -5.74
C LEU A 122 -18.09 -8.31 -6.12
N LYS A 123 -19.07 -7.41 -6.11
CA LYS A 123 -18.83 -5.96 -6.30
C LYS A 123 -18.04 -5.41 -5.09
N GLY A 124 -16.79 -5.74 -5.00
CA GLY A 124 -15.87 -5.35 -3.93
C GLY A 124 -14.66 -6.27 -3.92
N PHE A 125 -13.51 -5.72 -3.55
CA PHE A 125 -12.27 -6.47 -3.45
C PHE A 125 -12.14 -7.05 -2.05
N ILE A 126 -11.78 -8.32 -1.93
CA ILE A 126 -11.45 -8.91 -0.64
C ILE A 126 -9.99 -8.57 -0.36
N LEU A 127 -9.75 -7.62 0.54
CA LEU A 127 -8.46 -7.52 1.21
C LEU A 127 -8.40 -8.66 2.22
N GLY A 128 -7.48 -9.61 2.02
CA GLY A 128 -7.27 -10.74 2.91
C GLY A 128 -6.86 -10.30 4.33
N ALA A 129 -6.87 -11.24 5.27
CA ALA A 129 -6.49 -10.98 6.67
C ALA A 129 -5.10 -10.35 6.80
N VAL A 130 -4.13 -10.77 5.97
CA VAL A 130 -2.77 -10.22 5.93
C VAL A 130 -2.79 -8.73 5.59
N HIS A 131 -3.51 -8.32 4.53
CA HIS A 131 -3.63 -6.91 4.14
C HIS A 131 -4.26 -6.06 5.23
N ALA A 132 -5.36 -6.54 5.82
CA ALA A 132 -6.05 -5.84 6.90
C ALA A 132 -5.13 -5.68 8.12
N LYS A 133 -4.42 -6.75 8.53
CA LYS A 133 -3.50 -6.72 9.65
C LYS A 133 -2.33 -5.76 9.41
N ILE A 134 -1.73 -5.78 8.21
CA ILE A 134 -0.65 -4.85 7.86
C ILE A 134 -1.17 -3.41 7.82
N LEU A 135 -2.31 -3.13 7.18
CA LEU A 135 -2.89 -1.79 7.17
C LEU A 135 -3.22 -1.26 8.56
N HIS A 136 -3.61 -2.13 9.51
CA HIS A 136 -3.91 -1.72 10.87
C HIS A 136 -2.68 -1.47 11.74
N HIS A 137 -1.57 -2.17 11.49
CA HIS A 137 -0.43 -2.19 12.41
C HIS A 137 0.85 -1.60 11.83
N ALA A 138 0.96 -1.42 10.52
CA ALA A 138 2.15 -0.83 9.92
C ALA A 138 2.32 0.64 10.37
N ARG A 139 3.56 0.99 10.70
CA ARG A 139 3.99 2.38 10.94
C ARG A 139 4.40 3.06 9.64
N GLN A 140 4.84 2.27 8.68
CA GLN A 140 5.24 2.72 7.36
C GLN A 140 4.00 2.97 6.48
N PRO A 141 4.11 3.87 5.49
CA PRO A 141 3.13 3.93 4.40
C PRO A 141 2.95 2.56 3.74
N VAL A 142 1.69 2.19 3.48
CA VAL A 142 1.34 0.91 2.84
C VAL A 142 0.74 1.18 1.47
N LEU A 143 1.40 0.68 0.42
CA LEU A 143 0.92 0.74 -0.95
C LEU A 143 0.27 -0.58 -1.33
N ILE A 144 -1.03 -0.55 -1.66
CA ILE A 144 -1.79 -1.70 -2.16
C ILE A 144 -1.91 -1.57 -3.66
N VAL A 145 -1.37 -2.55 -4.39
CA VAL A 145 -1.36 -2.58 -5.85
C VAL A 145 -2.31 -3.66 -6.36
N ARG A 146 -3.21 -3.30 -7.26
CA ARG A 146 -4.14 -4.23 -7.92
C ARG A 146 -3.76 -4.47 -9.37
N ASN A 147 -3.56 -3.39 -10.09
CA ASN A 147 -3.19 -3.40 -11.49
C ASN A 147 -2.01 -2.48 -11.74
N PHE A 148 -1.11 -2.89 -12.61
CA PHE A 148 -0.05 -2.01 -13.07
C PHE A 148 -0.61 -0.98 -14.06
N ARG A 149 -0.40 0.30 -13.74
CA ARG A 149 -0.64 1.45 -14.64
C ARG A 149 0.47 2.47 -14.47
N PRO A 150 0.97 3.06 -15.55
CA PRO A 150 1.87 4.22 -15.43
C PRO A 150 1.17 5.36 -14.67
N ILE A 151 1.91 6.05 -13.82
CA ILE A 151 1.37 7.11 -12.97
C ILE A 151 1.37 8.41 -13.74
N HIS A 152 0.19 8.84 -14.20
CA HIS A 152 -0.05 10.13 -14.85
C HIS A 152 -0.95 11.02 -14.01
N ARG A 153 -1.89 10.45 -13.24
CA ARG A 153 -2.87 11.19 -12.46
C ARG A 153 -2.99 10.65 -11.05
N ILE A 154 -2.83 11.51 -10.06
CA ILE A 154 -2.88 11.17 -8.64
C ILE A 154 -4.04 11.91 -7.98
N LEU A 155 -4.86 11.18 -7.22
CA LEU A 155 -5.84 11.74 -6.30
C LEU A 155 -5.27 11.69 -4.87
N ILE A 156 -5.26 12.83 -4.19
CA ILE A 156 -4.91 12.91 -2.77
C ILE A 156 -6.19 13.29 -2.00
N ALA A 157 -6.70 12.37 -1.20
CA ALA A 157 -7.78 12.65 -0.28
C ALA A 157 -7.20 13.32 0.97
N TYR A 158 -7.61 14.55 1.25
CA TYR A 158 -6.96 15.41 2.23
C TYR A 158 -7.96 16.01 3.22
N ARG A 159 -7.71 15.82 4.51
CA ARG A 159 -8.50 16.36 5.63
C ARG A 159 -7.72 17.34 6.52
N GLY A 160 -6.41 17.48 6.27
CA GLY A 160 -5.55 18.36 7.05
C GLY A 160 -4.94 17.74 8.30
N SER A 161 -5.01 16.41 8.46
CA SER A 161 -4.34 15.69 9.55
C SER A 161 -2.82 15.68 9.40
N GLU A 162 -2.10 15.31 10.45
CA GLU A 162 -0.63 15.08 10.38
C GLU A 162 -0.29 14.01 9.34
N CYS A 163 -1.01 12.89 9.32
CA CYS A 163 -0.84 11.86 8.29
C CYS A 163 -1.03 12.38 6.87
N ASP A 164 -1.99 13.29 6.67
CA ASP A 164 -2.20 13.89 5.35
C ASP A 164 -1.03 14.80 4.96
N GLN A 165 -0.44 15.52 5.93
CA GLN A 165 0.75 16.35 5.70
C GLN A 165 1.95 15.49 5.32
N ASP A 166 2.16 14.37 6.03
CA ASP A 166 3.21 13.40 5.74
C ASP A 166 3.01 12.79 4.35
N ALA A 167 1.77 12.43 4.01
CA ALA A 167 1.41 11.91 2.69
C ALA A 167 1.72 12.92 1.58
N LEU A 168 1.41 14.21 1.76
CA LEU A 168 1.76 15.26 0.80
C LEU A 168 3.28 15.38 0.61
N GLY A 169 4.04 15.39 1.70
CA GLY A 169 5.50 15.47 1.65
C GLY A 169 6.12 14.27 0.94
N PHE A 170 5.68 13.08 1.32
CA PHE A 170 6.19 11.83 0.77
C PHE A 170 5.88 11.71 -0.74
N ILE A 171 4.61 11.89 -1.14
CA ILE A 171 4.24 11.75 -2.56
C ILE A 171 4.81 12.88 -3.39
N GLY A 172 4.84 14.11 -2.89
CA GLY A 172 5.42 15.26 -3.57
C GLY A 172 6.87 15.04 -3.95
N LEU A 173 7.66 14.52 -3.00
CA LEU A 173 9.06 14.16 -3.26
C LEU A 173 9.16 12.97 -4.23
N MET A 174 8.39 11.92 -4.02
CA MET A 174 8.47 10.68 -4.79
C MET A 174 8.16 10.86 -6.26
N VAL A 175 7.24 11.75 -6.61
CA VAL A 175 6.84 11.96 -8.01
C VAL A 175 7.37 13.27 -8.61
N GLN A 176 8.28 13.95 -7.90
CA GLN A 176 8.81 15.25 -8.32
C GLN A 176 9.39 15.26 -9.75
N LYS A 177 10.14 14.22 -10.11
CA LYS A 177 10.74 14.08 -11.45
C LYS A 177 9.74 13.68 -12.54
N ARG A 178 8.61 13.06 -12.16
CA ARG A 178 7.58 12.57 -13.10
C ARG A 178 6.56 13.62 -13.47
N LYS A 179 6.32 14.61 -12.57
CA LYS A 179 5.36 15.69 -12.76
C LYS A 179 3.95 15.19 -13.18
N PRO A 180 3.33 14.23 -12.46
CA PRO A 180 1.97 13.81 -12.76
C PRO A 180 0.98 14.94 -12.49
N GLU A 181 -0.21 14.85 -13.07
CA GLU A 181 -1.35 15.67 -12.67
C GLU A 181 -1.80 15.26 -11.26
N ILE A 182 -1.83 16.20 -10.32
CA ILE A 182 -2.24 15.94 -8.94
C ILE A 182 -3.52 16.70 -8.65
N THR A 183 -4.53 15.98 -8.15
CA THR A 183 -5.77 16.55 -7.62
C THR A 183 -5.81 16.32 -6.12
N ILE A 184 -5.97 17.40 -5.34
CA ILE A 184 -6.22 17.34 -3.90
C ILE A 184 -7.73 17.45 -3.72
N LEU A 185 -8.37 16.44 -3.14
CA LEU A 185 -9.79 16.43 -2.85
C LEU A 185 -10.01 16.56 -1.34
N HIS A 186 -10.75 17.60 -0.95
CA HIS A 186 -11.25 17.78 0.41
C HIS A 186 -12.75 17.48 0.44
N VAL A 187 -13.15 16.59 1.34
CA VAL A 187 -14.57 16.27 1.56
C VAL A 187 -15.03 16.93 2.85
N GLN A 188 -15.94 17.89 2.73
CA GLN A 188 -16.58 18.53 3.86
C GLN A 188 -17.71 17.63 4.38
N GLU A 189 -17.48 17.02 5.55
CA GLU A 189 -18.45 16.09 6.14
C GLU A 189 -19.49 16.84 6.97
N SER A 190 -20.76 16.67 6.64
CA SER A 190 -21.88 17.39 7.24
C SER A 190 -22.02 17.28 8.77
N GLY A 191 -21.36 16.30 9.39
CA GLY A 191 -21.40 16.04 10.85
C GLY A 191 -20.25 16.64 11.66
N ARG A 192 -19.24 17.25 11.03
CA ARG A 192 -18.02 17.70 11.71
C ARG A 192 -17.99 19.19 12.05
N GLY A 193 -19.03 19.94 11.65
CA GLY A 193 -19.12 21.38 11.94
C GLY A 193 -18.04 22.22 11.25
N GLU A 194 -17.39 21.70 10.24
CA GLU A 194 -16.41 22.43 9.44
C GLU A 194 -17.11 23.46 8.57
N ASN A 195 -16.62 24.70 8.60
CA ASN A 195 -17.13 25.74 7.71
C ASN A 195 -16.31 25.82 6.41
N GLU A 196 -16.89 26.39 5.37
CA GLU A 196 -16.29 26.52 4.04
C GLU A 196 -14.92 27.22 4.07
N ALA A 197 -14.76 28.27 4.87
CA ALA A 197 -13.51 29.01 5.00
C ALA A 197 -12.38 28.15 5.61
N SER A 198 -12.72 27.24 6.52
CA SER A 198 -11.75 26.27 7.08
C SER A 198 -11.33 25.24 6.05
N ALA A 199 -12.27 24.72 5.27
CA ALA A 199 -12.00 23.77 4.19
C ALA A 199 -11.14 24.40 3.08
N GLU A 200 -11.43 25.65 2.68
CA GLU A 200 -10.60 26.39 1.73
C GLU A 200 -9.17 26.62 2.26
N THR A 201 -9.04 27.01 3.53
CA THR A 201 -7.71 27.20 4.16
C THR A 201 -6.93 25.89 4.17
N CYS A 202 -7.61 24.77 4.47
CA CYS A 202 -7.05 23.43 4.43
C CYS A 202 -6.46 23.12 3.04
N LEU A 203 -7.23 23.32 1.98
CA LEU A 203 -6.80 23.10 0.59
C LEU A 203 -5.65 24.03 0.16
N ILE A 204 -5.69 25.31 0.56
CA ILE A 204 -4.62 26.27 0.29
C ILE A 204 -3.30 25.79 0.90
N ASN A 205 -3.32 25.29 2.15
CA ASN A 205 -2.14 24.78 2.83
C ASN A 205 -1.60 23.52 2.15
N ALA A 206 -2.47 22.60 1.76
CA ALA A 206 -2.09 21.39 1.02
C ALA A 206 -1.44 21.74 -0.34
N LYS A 207 -2.06 22.69 -1.06
CA LYS A 207 -1.52 23.18 -2.33
C LYS A 207 -0.14 23.80 -2.18
N LYS A 208 0.06 24.65 -1.16
CA LYS A 208 1.36 25.26 -0.86
C LYS A 208 2.42 24.20 -0.62
N LYS A 209 2.08 23.14 0.15
CA LYS A 209 3.02 22.05 0.44
C LYS A 209 3.51 21.34 -0.81
N LEU A 210 2.64 21.04 -1.77
CA LEU A 210 3.04 20.41 -3.03
C LEU A 210 3.81 21.36 -3.98
N ILE A 211 3.57 22.65 -3.89
CA ILE A 211 4.35 23.66 -4.64
C ILE A 211 5.82 23.67 -4.18
N GLU A 212 6.12 23.37 -2.89
CA GLU A 212 7.50 23.24 -2.40
C GLU A 212 8.28 22.14 -3.15
N PHE A 213 7.58 21.11 -3.66
CA PHE A 213 8.12 20.04 -4.51
C PHE A 213 7.95 20.32 -6.02
N GLU A 214 7.68 21.58 -6.38
CA GLU A 214 7.50 22.02 -7.76
C GLU A 214 6.32 21.36 -8.49
N HIS A 215 5.27 20.97 -7.79
CA HIS A 215 4.01 20.52 -8.38
C HIS A 215 3.02 21.67 -8.51
N ALA A 216 2.10 21.57 -9.46
CA ALA A 216 0.98 22.49 -9.66
C ALA A 216 -0.34 21.73 -9.46
N PRO A 217 -0.73 21.40 -8.22
CA PRO A 217 -1.92 20.59 -8.00
C PRO A 217 -3.20 21.37 -8.23
N ASP A 218 -4.21 20.67 -8.78
CA ASP A 218 -5.60 21.12 -8.76
C ASP A 218 -6.23 20.82 -7.38
N THR A 219 -7.19 21.63 -6.99
CA THR A 219 -7.93 21.45 -5.74
C THR A 219 -9.42 21.28 -6.04
N LYS A 220 -10.05 20.33 -5.37
CA LYS A 220 -11.49 20.10 -5.40
C LYS A 220 -12.04 20.05 -3.98
N MET A 221 -13.25 20.59 -3.81
CA MET A 221 -14.02 20.48 -2.58
C MET A 221 -15.39 19.88 -2.91
N THR A 222 -15.84 18.96 -2.09
CA THR A 222 -17.18 18.37 -2.18
C THR A 222 -17.76 18.20 -0.78
N THR A 223 -19.08 17.98 -0.69
CA THR A 223 -19.78 17.77 0.58
C THR A 223 -20.45 16.41 0.56
N GLY A 224 -20.29 15.61 1.60
CA GLY A 224 -20.90 14.29 1.69
C GLY A 224 -20.22 13.36 2.67
N ASP A 225 -20.43 12.05 2.50
CA ASP A 225 -19.65 11.01 3.17
C ASP A 225 -18.27 10.90 2.52
N PHE A 226 -17.25 10.83 3.36
CA PHE A 226 -15.86 10.82 2.87
C PHE A 226 -15.56 9.64 1.94
N THR A 227 -15.96 8.44 2.32
CA THR A 227 -15.71 7.24 1.53
C THR A 227 -16.43 7.31 0.19
N ASP A 228 -17.73 7.69 0.21
CA ASP A 228 -18.55 7.75 -0.98
C ASP A 228 -18.05 8.79 -1.99
N GLU A 229 -17.70 9.99 -1.53
CA GLU A 229 -17.20 11.05 -2.41
C GLU A 229 -15.82 10.74 -3.00
N ILE A 230 -14.93 10.11 -2.23
CA ILE A 230 -13.64 9.64 -2.77
C ILE A 230 -13.87 8.57 -3.85
N LEU A 231 -14.71 7.57 -3.59
CA LEU A 231 -14.99 6.50 -4.56
C LEU A 231 -15.66 7.04 -5.83
N LYS A 232 -16.57 8.00 -5.70
CA LYS A 232 -17.21 8.69 -6.83
C LYS A 232 -16.19 9.47 -7.68
N GLU A 233 -15.29 10.20 -7.04
CA GLU A 233 -14.22 10.92 -7.74
C GLU A 233 -13.26 9.95 -8.43
N VAL A 234 -12.87 8.85 -7.78
CA VAL A 234 -12.03 7.80 -8.38
C VAL A 234 -12.68 7.16 -9.60
N ALA A 235 -14.01 6.93 -9.55
CA ALA A 235 -14.75 6.32 -10.65
C ALA A 235 -14.80 7.22 -11.90
N THR A 236 -14.85 8.53 -11.72
CA THR A 236 -14.99 9.51 -12.81
C THR A 236 -13.67 10.12 -13.28
N GLY A 237 -12.70 10.25 -12.38
CA GLY A 237 -11.49 11.06 -12.58
C GLY A 237 -10.33 10.37 -13.29
N ARG A 238 -10.40 9.07 -13.61
CA ARG A 238 -9.33 8.28 -14.29
C ARG A 238 -7.98 8.36 -13.59
N TYR A 239 -7.96 8.33 -12.27
CA TYR A 239 -6.72 8.34 -11.49
C TYR A 239 -5.96 7.01 -11.57
N ASP A 240 -4.63 7.09 -11.48
CA ASP A 240 -3.72 5.93 -11.51
C ASP A 240 -3.22 5.55 -10.12
N LEU A 241 -3.28 6.50 -9.17
CA LEU A 241 -2.94 6.31 -7.77
C LEU A 241 -3.89 7.14 -6.89
N VAL A 242 -4.33 6.56 -5.79
CA VAL A 242 -5.07 7.25 -4.72
C VAL A 242 -4.18 7.30 -3.48
N VAL A 243 -4.07 8.46 -2.85
CA VAL A 243 -3.27 8.68 -1.63
C VAL A 243 -4.20 9.09 -0.51
N LEU A 244 -4.10 8.43 0.63
CA LEU A 244 -4.94 8.63 1.80
C LEU A 244 -4.09 8.80 3.06
N GLY A 245 -4.35 9.83 3.86
CA GLY A 245 -4.02 9.84 5.26
C GLY A 245 -5.06 9.02 6.04
N ALA A 246 -4.63 7.98 6.73
CA ALA A 246 -5.51 7.25 7.63
C ALA A 246 -5.33 7.81 9.04
N TYR A 247 -6.41 8.33 9.63
CA TYR A 247 -6.36 8.80 11.01
C TYR A 247 -5.98 7.67 11.96
N GLY A 248 -4.86 7.82 12.64
CA GLY A 248 -4.59 7.15 13.88
C GLY A 248 -5.58 7.69 14.91
N HIS A 249 -6.74 7.08 15.04
CA HIS A 249 -7.62 7.48 16.12
C HIS A 249 -6.94 7.10 17.45
N LYS A 250 -6.71 8.08 18.31
CA LYS A 250 -6.61 7.89 19.77
C LYS A 250 -7.99 7.36 20.24
N ARG A 251 -8.28 6.09 19.95
CA ARG A 251 -9.54 5.45 20.37
C ARG A 251 -9.31 4.70 21.65
N PRO A 252 -10.25 4.79 22.62
CA PRO A 252 -10.26 3.86 23.76
C PRO A 252 -10.28 2.44 23.23
N LYS A 253 -9.48 1.54 23.82
CA LYS A 253 -9.28 0.13 23.43
C LYS A 253 -10.55 -0.72 23.24
N TYR A 254 -11.73 -0.18 23.48
CA TYR A 254 -13.03 -0.88 23.45
C TYR A 254 -13.86 -0.67 22.17
N PHE A 255 -13.39 0.12 21.17
CA PHE A 255 -14.16 0.41 19.95
C PHE A 255 -13.43 -0.02 18.68
N SER A 256 -13.00 -1.28 18.62
CA SER A 256 -12.32 -1.83 17.44
C SER A 256 -13.25 -2.14 16.23
N LEU A 257 -14.55 -1.87 16.34
CA LEU A 257 -15.56 -2.23 15.32
C LEU A 257 -16.01 -1.06 14.42
N ILE A 258 -15.43 0.12 14.54
CA ILE A 258 -15.84 1.24 13.68
C ILE A 258 -15.00 1.23 12.41
N SER A 259 -15.67 1.28 11.28
CA SER A 259 -15.13 1.22 9.92
C SER A 259 -13.88 2.06 9.74
N ASP A 260 -12.76 1.41 9.40
CA ASP A 260 -11.56 2.06 8.92
C ASP A 260 -11.83 2.55 7.49
N GLU A 261 -12.06 3.86 7.32
CA GLU A 261 -12.40 4.47 6.03
C GLU A 261 -11.33 4.21 4.98
N ALA A 262 -10.04 4.27 5.37
CA ALA A 262 -8.95 3.96 4.46
C ALA A 262 -8.98 2.49 4.02
N LEU A 263 -9.30 1.56 4.92
CA LEU A 263 -9.48 0.15 4.60
C LEU A 263 -10.69 -0.05 3.67
N ASN A 264 -11.78 0.68 3.90
CA ASN A 264 -12.97 0.61 3.04
C ASN A 264 -12.69 1.16 1.63
N ILE A 265 -12.01 2.31 1.53
CA ILE A 265 -11.60 2.86 0.23
C ILE A 265 -10.64 1.89 -0.46
N ALA A 266 -9.65 1.36 0.26
CA ALA A 266 -8.74 0.36 -0.28
C ALA A 266 -9.43 -0.93 -0.73
N ARG A 267 -10.55 -1.33 -0.11
CA ARG A 267 -11.35 -2.48 -0.53
C ARG A 267 -12.20 -2.21 -1.77
N LEU A 268 -12.75 -1.01 -1.89
CA LEU A 268 -13.77 -0.69 -2.89
C LEU A 268 -13.20 -0.08 -4.16
N THR A 269 -11.99 0.51 -4.12
CA THR A 269 -11.36 1.08 -5.31
C THR A 269 -10.63 0.03 -6.15
N THR A 270 -10.65 0.21 -7.46
CA THR A 270 -9.85 -0.59 -8.42
C THR A 270 -8.45 -0.02 -8.64
N ARG A 271 -8.13 1.11 -8.04
CA ARG A 271 -6.85 1.80 -8.21
C ARG A 271 -5.85 1.37 -7.16
N PRO A 272 -4.54 1.45 -7.43
CA PRO A 272 -3.53 1.42 -6.38
C PRO A 272 -3.83 2.47 -5.31
N VAL A 273 -3.65 2.10 -4.04
CA VAL A 273 -3.91 2.99 -2.90
C VAL A 273 -2.68 3.04 -2.01
N LEU A 274 -2.19 4.24 -1.77
CA LEU A 274 -1.13 4.50 -0.80
C LEU A 274 -1.75 5.08 0.47
N VAL A 275 -1.59 4.38 1.58
CA VAL A 275 -2.19 4.73 2.87
C VAL A 275 -1.09 5.13 3.86
N PHE A 276 -1.24 6.31 4.45
CA PHE A 276 -0.41 6.79 5.55
C PHE A 276 -1.14 6.65 6.87
N ARG A 277 -0.44 6.20 7.91
CA ARG A 277 -0.98 6.13 9.27
C ARG A 277 -0.07 6.88 10.23
N ASP A 278 -0.68 7.46 11.28
CA ASP A 278 0.10 7.91 12.43
C ASP A 278 0.75 6.70 13.08
N ALA A 279 2.03 6.79 13.33
CA ALA A 279 2.68 5.88 14.25
C ALA A 279 1.93 6.00 15.59
N ALA A 280 1.23 4.96 15.99
CA ALA A 280 0.58 4.93 17.29
C ALA A 280 1.66 5.11 18.36
N ASN A 281 1.66 6.27 19.04
CA ASN A 281 2.44 6.52 20.25
C ASN A 281 1.91 5.66 21.40
#